data_4c2650d53b1c3d9889c30367fa6ac9ac
#
_entry.id   4c2650d53b1c3d9889c30367fa6ac9ac
#
_cell.length_a   1.000
_cell.length_b   1.000
_cell.length_c   1.000
_cell.angle_alpha   90.00
_cell.angle_beta   90.00
_cell.angle_gamma   90.00
#
_symmetry.space_group_name_H-M   'P 1'
#
loop_
_entity.id
_entity.type
_entity.pdbx_description
1 polymer ?
#
loop_
_entity_poly.entity_id
_entity_poly.type
_entity_poly.pdbx_seq_one_letter_code
_entity_poly.pdbx_strand_id
1 'polypeptide(L)'
;MTEEQPIKLNQEAQSLLDAVNAIYPQGSVFVQFEGEKSGWLRHDQARQTTLPGGLVITVTDLTAPDYTASHELLHLLMLLRGFPQIFFQLSLGSEELDEQMMIMATDLYDTVMHRVVTAEQRKHGLIDDQIEAEYFKGIEHTLTPESDQADDERTMRL
;
A
#
# COMPACT_ATOMS: atom_id res chain seq x y z
N MET A 1 -33.98 4.63 -3.20
CA MET A 1 -32.57 4.58 -3.66
C MET A 1 -31.82 5.61 -2.85
N THR A 2 -31.07 5.15 -1.87
CA THR A 2 -30.09 5.99 -1.16
C THR A 2 -28.95 6.22 -2.12
N GLU A 3 -28.80 7.44 -2.61
CA GLU A 3 -27.57 7.87 -3.29
C GLU A 3 -26.44 7.73 -2.25
N GLU A 4 -25.62 6.70 -2.38
CA GLU A 4 -24.35 6.63 -1.63
C GLU A 4 -23.53 7.86 -2.03
N GLN A 5 -23.31 8.72 -1.04
CA GLN A 5 -22.45 9.88 -1.28
C GLN A 5 -21.04 9.37 -1.66
N PRO A 6 -20.41 9.93 -2.69
CA PRO A 6 -19.07 9.51 -3.07
C PRO A 6 -18.12 9.68 -1.87
N ILE A 7 -17.34 8.63 -1.60
CA ILE A 7 -16.30 8.68 -0.56
C ILE A 7 -15.33 9.79 -0.91
N LYS A 8 -15.07 10.66 0.07
CA LYS A 8 -14.10 11.75 -0.06
C LYS A 8 -12.98 11.51 0.95
N LEU A 9 -11.76 11.83 0.53
CA LEU A 9 -10.62 11.87 1.43
C LEU A 9 -10.86 12.88 2.57
N ASN A 10 -10.40 12.55 3.78
CA ASN A 10 -10.33 13.51 4.85
C ASN A 10 -9.28 14.58 4.54
N GLN A 11 -9.22 15.63 5.37
CA GLN A 11 -8.34 16.77 5.13
C GLN A 11 -6.86 16.37 5.06
N GLU A 12 -6.41 15.45 5.90
CA GLU A 12 -5.01 15.02 5.96
C GLU A 12 -4.62 14.22 4.72
N ALA A 13 -5.43 13.23 4.34
CA ALA A 13 -5.21 12.45 3.13
C ALA A 13 -5.31 13.32 1.86
N GLN A 14 -6.23 14.31 1.83
CA GLN A 14 -6.31 15.26 0.73
C GLN A 14 -5.06 16.13 0.64
N SER A 15 -4.53 16.59 1.76
CA SER A 15 -3.28 17.38 1.80
C SER A 15 -2.09 16.59 1.25
N LEU A 16 -2.03 15.29 1.49
CA LEU A 16 -1.02 14.41 0.89
C LEU A 16 -1.19 14.27 -0.63
N LEU A 17 -2.43 14.13 -1.11
CA LEU A 17 -2.74 14.10 -2.53
C LEU A 17 -2.32 15.41 -3.21
N ASP A 18 -2.61 16.55 -2.59
CA ASP A 18 -2.21 17.86 -3.10
C ASP A 18 -0.67 18.01 -3.15
N ALA A 19 0.03 17.54 -2.10
CA ALA A 19 1.49 17.53 -2.07
C ALA A 19 2.11 16.65 -3.16
N VAL A 20 1.53 15.49 -3.43
CA VAL A 20 1.94 14.62 -4.55
C VAL A 20 1.71 15.34 -5.88
N ASN A 21 0.52 15.88 -6.09
CA ASN A 21 0.17 16.58 -7.33
C ASN A 21 1.04 17.80 -7.61
N ALA A 22 1.54 18.47 -6.57
CA ALA A 22 2.44 19.61 -6.73
C ALA A 22 3.80 19.27 -7.37
N ILE A 23 4.23 18.00 -7.28
CA ILE A 23 5.54 17.57 -7.79
C ILE A 23 5.47 16.39 -8.75
N TYR A 24 4.29 15.83 -9.02
CA TYR A 24 4.14 14.71 -9.94
C TYR A 24 4.41 15.15 -11.39
N PRO A 25 5.40 14.53 -12.08
CA PRO A 25 5.90 15.08 -13.35
C PRO A 25 5.06 14.72 -14.58
N GLN A 26 4.16 13.75 -14.49
CA GLN A 26 3.48 13.15 -15.65
C GLN A 26 1.96 13.41 -15.66
N GLY A 27 1.55 14.56 -15.19
CA GLY A 27 0.14 14.94 -15.16
C GLY A 27 -0.43 15.01 -13.74
N SER A 28 -1.54 14.35 -13.48
CA SER A 28 -2.21 14.39 -12.18
C SER A 28 -2.38 13.01 -11.57
N VAL A 29 -2.36 12.95 -10.25
CA VAL A 29 -2.68 11.76 -9.46
C VAL A 29 -4.10 11.88 -8.94
N PHE A 30 -4.87 10.82 -9.12
CA PHE A 30 -6.25 10.70 -8.67
C PHE A 30 -6.38 9.54 -7.70
N VAL A 31 -7.29 9.68 -6.75
CA VAL A 31 -7.70 8.59 -5.86
C VAL A 31 -9.15 8.24 -6.16
N GLN A 32 -9.41 6.97 -6.36
CA GLN A 32 -10.76 6.44 -6.51
C GLN A 32 -10.97 5.27 -5.57
N PHE A 33 -12.23 4.97 -5.28
CA PHE A 33 -12.64 3.98 -4.30
C PHE A 33 -13.52 2.95 -4.96
N GLU A 34 -13.19 1.67 -4.77
CA GLU A 34 -13.93 0.54 -5.33
C GLU A 34 -14.07 -0.55 -4.26
N GLY A 35 -15.06 -1.43 -4.42
CA GLY A 35 -15.23 -2.60 -3.57
C GLY A 35 -16.05 -2.36 -2.31
N GLU A 36 -15.85 -3.20 -1.32
CA GLU A 36 -16.61 -3.26 -0.07
C GLU A 36 -15.66 -3.21 1.13
N LYS A 37 -16.23 -3.21 2.34
CA LYS A 37 -15.46 -3.25 3.59
C LYS A 37 -15.21 -4.70 3.99
N SER A 38 -13.95 -5.13 4.06
CA SER A 38 -13.57 -6.43 4.60
C SER A 38 -13.63 -6.49 6.13
N GLY A 39 -13.41 -5.34 6.79
CA GLY A 39 -13.33 -5.24 8.25
C GLY A 39 -11.93 -5.52 8.81
N TRP A 40 -10.93 -5.67 7.94
CA TRP A 40 -9.50 -5.81 8.29
C TRP A 40 -8.62 -5.05 7.31
N LEU A 41 -7.39 -4.76 7.69
CA LEU A 41 -6.44 -4.02 6.86
C LEU A 41 -5.26 -4.90 6.45
N ARG A 42 -4.83 -4.73 5.19
CA ARG A 42 -3.63 -5.30 4.58
C ARG A 42 -2.93 -4.25 3.72
N HIS A 43 -1.70 -4.52 3.31
CA HIS A 43 -0.95 -3.64 2.41
C HIS A 43 -1.42 -3.69 0.95
N ASP A 44 -2.10 -4.74 0.54
CA ASP A 44 -2.52 -4.99 -0.84
C ASP A 44 -3.94 -4.51 -1.18
N GLN A 45 -4.50 -3.61 -0.37
CA GLN A 45 -5.86 -3.08 -0.53
C GLN A 45 -5.94 -1.83 -1.41
N ALA A 46 -4.93 -1.60 -2.22
CA ALA A 46 -4.92 -0.58 -3.25
C ALA A 46 -4.12 -1.06 -4.47
N ARG A 47 -4.39 -0.45 -5.62
CA ARG A 47 -3.63 -0.66 -6.84
C ARG A 47 -3.34 0.68 -7.52
N GLN A 48 -2.22 0.75 -8.22
CA GLN A 48 -1.84 1.91 -9.02
C GLN A 48 -1.97 1.57 -10.50
N THR A 49 -2.56 2.50 -11.27
CA THR A 49 -2.71 2.37 -12.72
C THR A 49 -2.22 3.65 -13.39
N THR A 50 -1.19 3.52 -14.22
CA THR A 50 -0.70 4.64 -15.03
C THR A 50 -1.59 4.82 -16.24
N LEU A 51 -2.01 6.05 -16.47
CA LEU A 51 -2.82 6.47 -17.61
C LEU A 51 -2.07 7.53 -18.42
N PRO A 52 -2.46 7.74 -19.71
CA PRO A 52 -2.00 8.91 -20.45
C PRO A 52 -2.42 10.19 -19.72
N GLY A 53 -1.46 10.92 -19.16
CA GLY A 53 -1.70 12.15 -18.40
C GLY A 53 -1.90 12.00 -16.91
N GLY A 54 -1.57 10.84 -16.31
CA GLY A 54 -1.61 10.71 -14.86
C GLY A 54 -1.50 9.32 -14.27
N LEU A 55 -1.78 9.25 -12.99
CA LEU A 55 -1.79 8.02 -12.19
C LEU A 55 -3.10 7.95 -11.41
N VAL A 56 -3.72 6.78 -11.39
CA VAL A 56 -4.88 6.50 -10.55
C VAL A 56 -4.48 5.52 -9.45
N ILE A 57 -4.72 5.92 -8.22
CA ILE A 57 -4.66 5.05 -7.04
C ILE A 57 -6.09 4.59 -6.77
N THR A 58 -6.33 3.30 -6.93
CA THR A 58 -7.64 2.69 -6.64
C THR A 58 -7.57 1.97 -5.31
N VAL A 59 -8.29 2.47 -4.33
CA VAL A 59 -8.50 1.79 -3.04
C VAL A 59 -9.56 0.71 -3.26
N THR A 60 -9.19 -0.54 -3.04
CA THR A 60 -10.03 -1.72 -3.34
C THR A 60 -10.75 -2.29 -2.13
N ASP A 61 -10.48 -1.77 -0.94
CA ASP A 61 -11.20 -2.10 0.29
C ASP A 61 -11.56 -0.82 1.05
N LEU A 62 -12.81 -0.68 1.43
CA LEU A 62 -13.35 0.54 2.03
C LEU A 62 -13.40 0.50 3.57
N THR A 63 -12.68 -0.41 4.20
CA THR A 63 -12.59 -0.49 5.67
C THR A 63 -12.00 0.77 6.26
N ALA A 64 -10.89 1.25 5.71
CA ALA A 64 -10.22 2.48 6.12
C ALA A 64 -9.65 3.24 4.92
N PRO A 65 -10.51 3.89 4.10
CA PRO A 65 -10.10 4.46 2.81
C PRO A 65 -9.04 5.55 2.94
N ASP A 66 -9.11 6.42 3.95
CA ASP A 66 -8.10 7.47 4.17
C ASP A 66 -6.74 6.89 4.55
N TYR A 67 -6.71 5.86 5.40
CA TYR A 67 -5.50 5.15 5.75
C TYR A 67 -4.87 4.51 4.52
N THR A 68 -5.63 3.75 3.74
CA THR A 68 -5.13 3.05 2.56
C THR A 68 -4.67 4.03 1.48
N ALA A 69 -5.45 5.07 1.19
CA ALA A 69 -5.07 6.09 0.22
C ALA A 69 -3.81 6.85 0.65
N SER A 70 -3.72 7.27 1.91
CA SER A 70 -2.55 7.98 2.44
C SER A 70 -1.29 7.13 2.44
N HIS A 71 -1.41 5.84 2.64
CA HIS A 71 -0.31 4.88 2.56
C HIS A 71 0.33 4.89 1.16
N GLU A 72 -0.48 4.75 0.12
CA GLU A 72 -0.02 4.79 -1.27
C GLU A 72 0.52 6.17 -1.68
N LEU A 73 -0.16 7.24 -1.25
CA LEU A 73 0.30 8.60 -1.51
C LEU A 73 1.66 8.90 -0.87
N LEU A 74 1.92 8.40 0.32
CA LEU A 74 3.21 8.55 0.98
C LEU A 74 4.32 7.76 0.30
N HIS A 75 4.06 6.54 -0.14
CA HIS A 75 5.00 5.78 -0.97
C HIS A 75 5.39 6.58 -2.22
N LEU A 76 4.38 7.09 -2.94
CA LEU A 76 4.61 7.89 -4.13
C LEU A 76 5.35 9.21 -3.82
N LEU A 77 4.97 9.91 -2.76
CA LEU A 77 5.61 11.14 -2.33
C LEU A 77 7.10 10.94 -1.99
N MET A 78 7.41 9.86 -1.28
CA MET A 78 8.79 9.49 -0.94
C MET A 78 9.60 9.19 -2.19
N LEU A 79 9.03 8.41 -3.14
CA LEU A 79 9.67 8.14 -4.42
C LEU A 79 9.99 9.44 -5.18
N LEU A 80 9.01 10.35 -5.29
CA LEU A 80 9.16 11.63 -5.97
C LEU A 80 10.17 12.57 -5.30
N ARG A 81 10.34 12.46 -3.99
CA ARG A 81 11.33 13.21 -3.20
C ARG A 81 12.73 12.58 -3.22
N GLY A 82 12.93 11.50 -3.97
CA GLY A 82 14.22 10.85 -4.13
C GLY A 82 14.60 9.92 -2.98
N PHE A 83 13.63 9.33 -2.30
CA PHE A 83 13.94 8.27 -1.33
C PHE A 83 14.71 7.14 -2.03
N PRO A 84 15.77 6.58 -1.42
CA PRO A 84 16.60 5.58 -2.05
C PRO A 84 15.78 4.38 -2.56
N GLN A 85 16.03 4.01 -3.82
CA GLN A 85 15.44 2.81 -4.43
C GLN A 85 16.51 1.71 -4.44
N ILE A 86 16.08 0.46 -4.24
CA ILE A 86 16.97 -0.69 -4.40
C ILE A 86 16.88 -1.16 -5.84
N PHE A 87 18.00 -1.12 -6.53
CA PHE A 87 18.15 -1.68 -7.88
C PHE A 87 19.09 -2.89 -7.81
N PHE A 88 18.56 -4.07 -8.16
CA PHE A 88 19.38 -5.27 -8.24
C PHE A 88 19.81 -5.52 -9.69
N GLN A 89 21.13 -5.50 -9.91
CA GLN A 89 21.74 -5.91 -11.18
C GLN A 89 22.69 -7.10 -10.97
N LEU A 90 22.58 -7.82 -9.88
CA LEU A 90 23.42 -8.95 -9.56
C LEU A 90 22.77 -10.23 -10.05
N SER A 91 23.49 -10.99 -10.88
CA SER A 91 23.13 -12.37 -11.18
C SER A 91 24.08 -13.31 -10.44
N LEU A 92 23.50 -14.27 -9.74
CA LEU A 92 24.23 -15.32 -9.03
C LEU A 92 24.46 -16.55 -9.92
N GLY A 93 24.05 -16.48 -11.19
CA GLY A 93 24.21 -17.54 -12.17
C GLY A 93 23.15 -18.65 -12.10
N SER A 94 22.11 -18.44 -11.34
CA SER A 94 20.93 -19.33 -11.25
C SER A 94 19.68 -18.47 -11.17
N GLU A 95 18.72 -18.74 -12.05
CA GLU A 95 17.44 -18.02 -12.09
C GLU A 95 16.68 -18.13 -10.75
N GLU A 96 16.69 -19.30 -10.15
CA GLU A 96 16.06 -19.55 -8.84
C GLU A 96 16.71 -18.72 -7.72
N LEU A 97 18.04 -18.65 -7.69
CA LEU A 97 18.75 -17.82 -6.69
C LEU A 97 18.53 -16.33 -6.95
N ASP A 98 18.50 -15.91 -8.20
CA ASP A 98 18.25 -14.51 -8.56
C ASP A 98 16.84 -14.08 -8.15
N GLU A 99 15.84 -14.94 -8.33
CA GLU A 99 14.46 -14.72 -7.88
C GLU A 99 14.36 -14.64 -6.35
N GLN A 100 14.96 -15.58 -5.62
CA GLN A 100 14.98 -15.57 -4.15
C GLN A 100 15.65 -14.31 -3.59
N MET A 101 16.75 -13.89 -4.19
CA MET A 101 17.44 -12.65 -3.80
C MET A 101 16.60 -11.41 -4.08
N MET A 102 15.86 -11.38 -5.19
CA MET A 102 14.96 -10.28 -5.52
C MET A 102 13.81 -10.18 -4.51
N ILE A 103 13.18 -11.29 -4.17
CA ILE A 103 12.11 -11.35 -3.16
C ILE A 103 12.63 -10.83 -1.82
N MET A 104 13.74 -11.38 -1.34
CA MET A 104 14.30 -11.01 -0.04
C MET A 104 14.70 -9.52 0.01
N ALA A 105 15.24 -8.99 -1.07
CA ALA A 105 15.61 -7.59 -1.15
C ALA A 105 14.40 -6.66 -1.18
N THR A 106 13.35 -7.07 -1.89
CA THR A 106 12.07 -6.34 -1.93
C THR A 106 11.43 -6.32 -0.55
N ASP A 107 11.37 -7.45 0.14
CA ASP A 107 10.80 -7.54 1.50
C ASP A 107 11.59 -6.67 2.50
N LEU A 108 12.92 -6.67 2.40
CA LEU A 108 13.74 -5.82 3.26
C LEU A 108 13.51 -4.33 2.97
N TYR A 109 13.45 -3.95 1.71
CA TYR A 109 13.15 -2.58 1.29
C TYR A 109 11.76 -2.14 1.78
N ASP A 110 10.74 -2.97 1.60
CA ASP A 110 9.38 -2.70 2.04
C ASP A 110 9.30 -2.55 3.56
N THR A 111 10.05 -3.36 4.30
CA THR A 111 10.13 -3.23 5.76
C THR A 111 10.65 -1.86 6.19
N VAL A 112 11.69 -1.35 5.53
CA VAL A 112 12.24 -0.01 5.81
C VAL A 112 11.28 1.08 5.39
N MET A 113 10.70 0.97 4.19
CA MET A 113 9.74 1.93 3.66
C MET A 113 8.50 2.04 4.54
N HIS A 114 7.91 0.93 4.94
CA HIS A 114 6.72 0.92 5.78
C HIS A 114 6.96 1.54 7.16
N ARG A 115 8.17 1.43 7.72
CA ARG A 115 8.49 2.15 8.96
C ARG A 115 8.39 3.66 8.79
N VAL A 116 8.88 4.18 7.67
CA VAL A 116 8.85 5.63 7.40
C VAL A 116 7.42 6.07 7.05
N VAL A 117 6.73 5.34 6.18
CA VAL A 117 5.33 5.62 5.81
C VAL A 117 4.43 5.62 7.03
N THR A 118 4.52 4.60 7.87
CA THR A 118 3.71 4.48 9.09
C THR A 118 4.00 5.62 10.08
N ALA A 119 5.27 6.01 10.22
CA ALA A 119 5.64 7.14 11.08
C ALA A 119 5.02 8.46 10.57
N GLU A 120 5.04 8.69 9.26
CA GLU A 120 4.39 9.87 8.66
C GLU A 120 2.86 9.81 8.80
N GLN A 121 2.24 8.66 8.59
CA GLN A 121 0.79 8.49 8.82
C GLN A 121 0.39 8.80 10.26
N ARG A 122 1.19 8.38 11.25
CA ARG A 122 0.95 8.71 12.66
C ARG A 122 1.06 10.22 12.93
N LYS A 123 2.03 10.91 12.35
CA LYS A 123 2.16 12.37 12.46
C LYS A 123 0.94 13.10 11.92
N HIS A 124 0.32 12.58 10.88
CA HIS A 124 -0.89 13.14 10.27
C HIS A 124 -2.19 12.66 10.94
N GLY A 125 -2.11 11.88 12.02
CA GLY A 125 -3.30 11.37 12.71
C GLY A 125 -4.13 10.38 11.88
N LEU A 126 -3.52 9.73 10.89
CA LEU A 126 -4.15 8.75 9.99
C LEU A 126 -4.10 7.32 10.53
N ILE A 127 -3.42 7.11 11.65
CA ILE A 127 -3.40 5.85 12.40
C ILE A 127 -3.89 6.13 13.80
N ASP A 128 -4.99 5.50 14.17
CA ASP A 128 -5.58 5.49 15.50
C ASP A 128 -5.73 4.06 16.02
N ASP A 129 -6.26 3.90 17.21
CA ASP A 129 -6.45 2.59 17.86
C ASP A 129 -7.37 1.66 17.03
N GLN A 130 -8.33 2.22 16.30
CA GLN A 130 -9.22 1.46 15.43
C GLN A 130 -8.45 0.91 14.23
N ILE A 131 -7.66 1.75 13.57
CA ILE A 131 -6.79 1.34 12.44
C ILE A 131 -5.82 0.25 12.87
N GLU A 132 -5.19 0.40 14.05
CA GLU A 132 -4.30 -0.62 14.59
C GLU A 132 -5.03 -1.94 14.85
N ALA A 133 -6.23 -1.90 15.43
CA ALA A 133 -7.04 -3.10 15.67
C ALA A 133 -7.46 -3.79 14.36
N GLU A 134 -7.83 -3.06 13.34
CA GLU A 134 -8.19 -3.59 12.02
C GLU A 134 -6.97 -4.18 11.30
N TYR A 135 -5.79 -3.61 11.50
CA TYR A 135 -4.53 -4.15 10.99
C TYR A 135 -4.16 -5.48 11.69
N PHE A 136 -4.34 -5.57 13.00
CA PHE A 136 -4.15 -6.83 13.72
C PHE A 136 -5.09 -7.92 13.25
N LYS A 137 -6.37 -7.60 12.97
CA LYS A 137 -7.31 -8.55 12.36
C LYS A 137 -6.81 -9.05 10.99
N GLY A 138 -6.24 -8.16 10.17
CA GLY A 138 -5.64 -8.52 8.89
C GLY A 138 -4.47 -9.49 9.04
N ILE A 139 -3.61 -9.28 10.05
CA ILE A 139 -2.53 -10.21 10.37
C ILE A 139 -3.09 -11.56 10.81
N GLU A 140 -4.03 -11.58 11.74
CA GLU A 140 -4.68 -12.82 12.21
C GLU A 140 -5.32 -13.57 11.05
N HIS A 141 -6.03 -12.88 10.16
CA HIS A 141 -6.65 -13.46 8.97
C HIS A 141 -5.60 -14.08 8.03
N THR A 142 -4.43 -13.45 7.90
CA THR A 142 -3.34 -13.98 7.07
C THR A 142 -2.65 -15.20 7.68
N LEU A 143 -2.56 -15.25 9.01
CA LEU A 143 -1.90 -16.33 9.73
C LEU A 143 -2.82 -17.51 10.07
N THR A 144 -4.15 -17.30 10.03
CA THR A 144 -5.11 -18.38 10.24
C THR A 144 -5.13 -19.28 9.01
N PRO A 145 -4.79 -20.58 9.11
CA PRO A 145 -4.82 -21.46 7.95
C PRO A 145 -6.27 -21.64 7.47
N GLU A 146 -6.54 -21.21 6.25
CA GLU A 146 -7.68 -21.74 5.51
C GLU A 146 -7.40 -23.21 5.30
N SER A 147 -8.35 -24.05 5.73
CA SER A 147 -8.23 -25.49 5.76
C SER A 147 -7.66 -26.09 4.46
N ASP A 148 -6.68 -26.98 4.58
CA ASP A 148 -6.24 -28.02 3.66
C ASP A 148 -5.64 -27.67 2.28
N GLN A 149 -5.55 -26.42 1.85
CA GLN A 149 -4.79 -26.06 0.63
C GLN A 149 -3.46 -25.37 0.92
N ALA A 150 -3.13 -25.17 2.18
CA ALA A 150 -2.14 -24.15 2.59
C ALA A 150 -0.70 -24.66 2.74
N ASP A 151 -0.41 -25.95 2.65
CA ASP A 151 0.94 -26.44 2.94
C ASP A 151 1.97 -26.06 1.85
N ASP A 152 1.58 -25.99 0.60
CA ASP A 152 2.48 -25.62 -0.49
C ASP A 152 2.72 -24.11 -0.62
N GLU A 153 1.69 -23.29 -0.38
CA GLU A 153 1.84 -21.82 -0.43
C GLU A 153 2.49 -21.23 0.83
N ARG A 154 2.37 -21.91 1.96
CA ARG A 154 2.93 -21.47 3.25
C ARG A 154 4.46 -21.51 3.27
N THR A 155 5.05 -22.46 2.55
CA THR A 155 6.51 -22.62 2.43
C THR A 155 7.13 -21.51 1.59
N MET A 156 6.35 -20.83 0.73
CA MET A 156 6.81 -19.75 -0.13
C MET A 156 6.68 -18.34 0.47
N ARG A 157 6.00 -18.19 1.61
CA ARG A 157 5.74 -16.88 2.23
C ARG A 157 6.47 -16.66 3.57
N LEU A 158 7.29 -17.61 4.00
CA LEU A 158 8.23 -17.50 5.10
C LEU A 158 9.64 -17.29 4.58
#